data_0e631d8cc915898d517824df597d86b5
#
_entry.id   0e631d8cc915898d517824df597d86b5
#
_cell.length_a   1.000
_cell.length_b   1.000
_cell.length_c   1.000
_cell.angle_alpha   90.00
_cell.angle_beta   90.00
_cell.angle_gamma   90.00
#
_symmetry.space_group_name_H-M   'P 1'
#
loop_
_entity.id
_entity.type
_entity.pdbx_description
1 polymer ?
#
loop_
_entity_poly.entity_id
_entity_poly.type
_entity_poly.pdbx_seq_one_letter_code
_entity_poly.pdbx_strand_id
1 'polypeptide(L)'
;MNKILIAVLLSFSVALADERPFEEWLDEKIGTIACERADEIVGMLAALEQEHRVVLEKHAQVADASENVSSNAGLTQFAQRVAKAIGATYDDVRAEYVRFDYTSQVQGNVSEGTVLLRLNAEMKQDPWMAKAQICRMLAGQAINRNMVGQGKPKAWHRNLDDVNAICLGCGRILMDSIRVERKSVGDEIQSSFSKGTSLTPVEIAWTLHAVGALRGEDPEVASTVTVQRVALERGRVALAANVDRVRAVMKAFQEAIDSGKDAAIPADVPA
;
A
#
# COMPACT_ATOMS: atom_id res chain seq x y z
N MET A 1 -37.87 23.88 21.67
CA MET A 1 -37.65 22.82 20.68
C MET A 1 -36.56 23.27 19.71
N ASN A 2 -35.32 23.00 20.03
CA ASN A 2 -34.15 23.37 19.21
C ASN A 2 -33.79 22.19 18.33
N LYS A 3 -33.97 22.34 17.03
CA LYS A 3 -33.47 21.39 16.04
C LYS A 3 -31.97 21.61 15.86
N ILE A 4 -31.18 20.76 16.45
CA ILE A 4 -29.75 20.68 16.17
C ILE A 4 -29.62 20.03 14.81
N LEU A 5 -29.21 20.81 13.82
CA LEU A 5 -28.84 20.38 12.48
C LEU A 5 -27.45 19.80 12.60
N ILE A 6 -27.32 18.48 12.73
CA ILE A 6 -26.03 17.78 12.63
C ILE A 6 -25.67 17.76 11.15
N ALA A 7 -24.79 18.65 10.76
CA ALA A 7 -24.13 18.58 9.46
C ALA A 7 -23.22 17.34 9.47
N VAL A 8 -23.65 16.28 8.83
CA VAL A 8 -22.79 15.15 8.47
C VAL A 8 -21.79 15.67 7.46
N LEU A 9 -20.60 16.00 7.92
CA LEU A 9 -19.42 16.20 7.07
C LEU A 9 -19.03 14.82 6.51
N LEU A 10 -19.76 14.39 5.49
CA LEU A 10 -19.20 13.48 4.50
C LEU A 10 -17.99 14.21 3.94
N SER A 11 -16.82 13.68 4.16
CA SER A 11 -15.61 14.09 3.46
C SER A 11 -15.69 13.59 2.00
N PHE A 12 -16.71 14.07 1.29
CA PHE A 12 -16.57 14.29 -0.12
C PHE A 12 -15.51 15.39 -0.21
N SER A 13 -14.35 15.08 -0.77
CA SER A 13 -13.49 16.11 -1.29
C SER A 13 -14.38 16.96 -2.18
N VAL A 14 -14.81 18.11 -1.68
CA VAL A 14 -15.44 19.13 -2.51
C VAL A 14 -14.39 19.38 -3.58
N ALA A 15 -14.65 18.93 -4.79
CA ALA A 15 -13.86 19.32 -5.93
C ALA A 15 -14.11 20.82 -6.09
N LEU A 16 -13.31 21.62 -5.38
CA LEU A 16 -13.08 22.99 -5.76
C LEU A 16 -12.57 22.90 -7.19
N ALA A 17 -13.20 23.64 -8.10
CA ALA A 17 -12.69 23.81 -9.45
C ALA A 17 -11.23 24.28 -9.29
N ASP A 18 -10.29 23.37 -9.49
CA ASP A 18 -8.88 23.68 -9.37
C ASP A 18 -8.52 24.36 -10.69
N GLU A 19 -8.34 25.67 -10.68
CA GLU A 19 -7.99 26.47 -11.85
C GLU A 19 -6.60 26.12 -12.42
N ARG A 20 -5.84 25.28 -11.67
CA ARG A 20 -4.51 24.85 -12.11
C ARG A 20 -4.59 23.94 -13.35
N PRO A 21 -3.58 23.98 -14.22
CA PRO A 21 -3.44 23.00 -15.30
C PRO A 21 -3.52 21.56 -14.74
N PHE A 22 -4.20 20.69 -15.45
CA PHE A 22 -4.39 19.30 -15.01
C PHE A 22 -3.06 18.60 -14.74
N GLU A 23 -2.04 18.90 -15.50
CA GLU A 23 -0.69 18.36 -15.35
C GLU A 23 -0.07 18.73 -13.99
N GLU A 24 -0.20 19.98 -13.54
CA GLU A 24 0.29 20.42 -12.23
C GLU A 24 -0.47 19.75 -11.10
N TRP A 25 -1.79 19.67 -11.23
CA TRP A 25 -2.62 18.96 -10.27
C TRP A 25 -2.24 17.47 -10.21
N LEU A 26 -2.02 16.81 -11.34
CA LEU A 26 -1.61 15.41 -11.42
C LEU A 26 -0.22 15.21 -10.82
N ASP A 27 0.71 16.12 -11.06
CA ASP A 27 2.06 16.09 -10.52
C ASP A 27 2.06 16.16 -9.00
N GLU A 28 1.22 17.01 -8.40
CA GLU A 28 1.03 17.07 -6.95
C GLU A 28 0.50 15.72 -6.40
N LYS A 29 -0.46 15.09 -7.08
CA LYS A 29 -1.06 13.82 -6.63
C LYS A 29 -0.12 12.62 -6.78
N ILE A 30 0.71 12.60 -7.81
CA ILE A 30 1.74 11.57 -7.98
C ILE A 30 2.84 11.77 -6.94
N GLY A 31 3.27 13.00 -6.73
CA GLY A 31 4.30 13.37 -5.77
C GLY A 31 5.71 13.09 -6.26
N THR A 32 6.63 13.32 -5.35
CA THR A 32 8.06 12.99 -5.45
C THR A 32 8.45 12.21 -4.19
N ILE A 33 9.60 11.54 -4.21
CA ILE A 33 10.14 10.91 -3.02
C ILE A 33 11.38 11.67 -2.57
N ALA A 34 11.32 12.24 -1.36
CA ALA A 34 12.46 12.87 -0.71
C ALA A 34 13.42 11.81 -0.17
N CYS A 35 14.71 12.18 0.02
CA CYS A 35 15.71 11.24 0.53
C CYS A 35 15.33 10.68 1.90
N GLU A 36 14.87 11.51 2.83
CA GLU A 36 14.45 11.10 4.17
C GLU A 36 13.29 10.10 4.12
N ARG A 37 12.42 10.26 3.14
CA ARG A 37 11.27 9.35 2.94
C ARG A 37 11.71 8.02 2.33
N ALA A 38 12.65 8.05 1.40
CA ALA A 38 13.27 6.83 0.88
C ALA A 38 13.98 6.05 2.01
N ASP A 39 14.71 6.74 2.89
CA ASP A 39 15.36 6.15 4.05
C ASP A 39 14.37 5.53 5.04
N GLU A 40 13.24 6.18 5.26
CA GLU A 40 12.19 5.61 6.10
C GLU A 40 11.64 4.30 5.51
N ILE A 41 11.43 4.24 4.19
CA ILE A 41 10.99 3.01 3.51
C ILE A 41 12.07 1.93 3.58
N VAL A 42 13.35 2.27 3.39
CA VAL A 42 14.46 1.33 3.56
C VAL A 42 14.49 0.79 4.98
N GLY A 43 14.27 1.63 5.99
CA GLY A 43 14.14 1.21 7.39
C GLY A 43 12.99 0.23 7.61
N MET A 44 11.84 0.42 6.93
CA MET A 44 10.72 -0.53 6.97
C MET A 44 11.09 -1.87 6.32
N LEU A 45 11.75 -1.85 5.15
CA LEU A 45 12.24 -3.04 4.46
C LEU A 45 13.22 -3.82 5.35
N ALA A 46 14.15 -3.12 5.98
CA ALA A 46 15.12 -3.73 6.87
C ALA A 46 14.46 -4.39 8.09
N ALA A 47 13.49 -3.71 8.72
CA ALA A 47 12.74 -4.25 9.84
C ALA A 47 11.90 -5.49 9.44
N LEU A 48 11.27 -5.47 8.27
CA LEU A 48 10.53 -6.62 7.74
C LEU A 48 11.45 -7.80 7.42
N GLU A 49 12.63 -7.56 6.88
CA GLU A 49 13.60 -8.64 6.64
C GLU A 49 14.12 -9.24 7.93
N GLN A 50 14.43 -8.40 8.92
CA GLN A 50 14.92 -8.85 10.22
C GLN A 50 13.91 -9.75 10.94
N GLU A 51 12.65 -9.36 10.98
CA GLU A 51 11.63 -10.04 11.78
C GLU A 51 10.91 -11.17 11.02
N HIS A 52 10.77 -11.05 9.70
CA HIS A 52 9.91 -11.92 8.91
C HIS A 52 10.58 -12.55 7.68
N ARG A 53 11.77 -12.13 7.29
CA ARG A 53 12.51 -12.64 6.12
C ARG A 53 11.76 -12.52 4.79
N VAL A 54 10.87 -11.54 4.66
CA VAL A 54 9.95 -11.42 3.50
C VAL A 54 10.47 -10.53 2.37
N VAL A 55 11.52 -9.74 2.60
CA VAL A 55 11.98 -8.76 1.61
C VAL A 55 12.84 -9.41 0.54
N LEU A 56 13.78 -10.24 0.93
CA LEU A 56 14.71 -10.93 0.01
C LEU A 56 14.12 -12.21 -0.56
N GLU A 57 13.12 -12.80 0.11
CA GLU A 57 12.41 -13.97 -0.41
C GLU A 57 11.54 -13.61 -1.62
N LYS A 58 11.57 -14.46 -2.64
CA LYS A 58 10.75 -14.28 -3.84
C LYS A 58 9.32 -14.71 -3.58
N HIS A 59 8.41 -13.78 -3.66
CA HIS A 59 6.98 -14.04 -3.60
C HIS A 59 6.35 -13.91 -4.99
N ALA A 60 5.51 -14.87 -5.35
CA ALA A 60 4.74 -14.78 -6.58
C ALA A 60 3.83 -13.55 -6.54
N GLN A 61 3.74 -12.83 -7.67
CA GLN A 61 2.80 -11.72 -7.78
C GLN A 61 1.38 -12.24 -7.57
N VAL A 62 0.64 -11.58 -6.69
CA VAL A 62 -0.79 -11.84 -6.52
C VAL A 62 -1.49 -11.34 -7.78
N ALA A 63 -1.90 -12.28 -8.64
CA ALA A 63 -2.57 -11.93 -9.88
C ALA A 63 -3.87 -11.17 -9.59
N ASP A 64 -4.16 -10.15 -10.39
CA ASP A 64 -5.51 -9.61 -10.44
C ASP A 64 -6.40 -10.66 -11.13
N ALA A 65 -7.30 -11.25 -10.38
CA ALA A 65 -8.25 -12.19 -10.91
C ALA A 65 -9.64 -11.57 -11.01
N SER A 66 -10.46 -12.20 -11.81
CA SER A 66 -11.79 -11.70 -12.22
C SER A 66 -12.87 -11.80 -11.12
N GLU A 67 -12.50 -11.99 -9.85
CA GLU A 67 -13.48 -12.06 -8.78
C GLU A 67 -14.32 -10.79 -8.71
N ASN A 68 -15.63 -10.99 -8.67
CA ASN A 68 -16.56 -9.90 -8.45
C ASN A 68 -16.55 -9.47 -6.98
N VAL A 69 -15.60 -8.63 -6.61
CA VAL A 69 -15.47 -8.14 -5.25
C VAL A 69 -16.56 -7.14 -4.82
N SER A 70 -17.54 -6.84 -5.69
CA SER A 70 -18.70 -6.03 -5.30
C SER A 70 -19.70 -6.79 -4.42
N SER A 71 -19.53 -8.10 -4.26
CA SER A 71 -20.32 -8.95 -3.34
C SER A 71 -19.46 -9.45 -2.18
N ASN A 72 -20.08 -9.77 -1.05
CA ASN A 72 -19.37 -10.36 0.10
C ASN A 72 -18.74 -11.71 -0.26
N ALA A 73 -19.41 -12.52 -1.08
CA ALA A 73 -18.87 -13.80 -1.52
C ALA A 73 -17.60 -13.63 -2.36
N GLY A 74 -17.63 -12.78 -3.38
CA GLY A 74 -16.46 -12.50 -4.20
C GLY A 74 -15.34 -11.80 -3.42
N LEU A 75 -15.69 -10.90 -2.48
CA LEU A 75 -14.71 -10.26 -1.60
C LEU A 75 -14.00 -11.31 -0.71
N THR A 76 -14.76 -12.27 -0.16
CA THR A 76 -14.20 -13.37 0.65
C THR A 76 -13.30 -14.28 -0.20
N GLN A 77 -13.74 -14.66 -1.41
CA GLN A 77 -12.93 -15.47 -2.32
C GLN A 77 -11.60 -14.77 -2.66
N PHE A 78 -11.65 -13.49 -2.95
CA PHE A 78 -10.45 -12.69 -3.19
C PHE A 78 -9.54 -12.68 -1.95
N ALA A 79 -10.08 -12.44 -0.76
CA ALA A 79 -9.31 -12.42 0.50
C ALA A 79 -8.64 -13.78 0.78
N GLN A 80 -9.34 -14.88 0.59
CA GLN A 80 -8.81 -16.25 0.74
C GLN A 80 -7.66 -16.52 -0.24
N ARG A 81 -7.82 -16.09 -1.50
CA ARG A 81 -6.77 -16.23 -2.51
C ARG A 81 -5.54 -15.41 -2.17
N VAL A 82 -5.71 -14.16 -1.73
CA VAL A 82 -4.60 -13.31 -1.28
C VAL A 82 -3.90 -13.95 -0.08
N ALA A 83 -4.65 -14.38 0.96
CA ALA A 83 -4.08 -15.01 2.14
C ALA A 83 -3.23 -16.24 1.78
N LYS A 84 -3.73 -17.09 0.88
CA LYS A 84 -2.97 -18.24 0.37
C LYS A 84 -1.71 -17.80 -0.39
N ALA A 85 -1.82 -16.80 -1.25
CA ALA A 85 -0.69 -16.34 -2.07
C ALA A 85 0.44 -15.72 -1.23
N ILE A 86 0.10 -15.03 -0.14
CA ILE A 86 1.09 -14.44 0.79
C ILE A 86 1.58 -15.44 1.84
N GLY A 87 1.17 -16.70 1.78
CA GLY A 87 1.60 -17.74 2.73
C GLY A 87 1.01 -17.58 4.14
N ALA A 88 -0.08 -16.83 4.29
CA ALA A 88 -0.71 -16.64 5.59
C ALA A 88 -1.41 -17.93 6.05
N THR A 89 -1.13 -18.33 7.30
CA THR A 89 -1.63 -19.58 7.91
C THR A 89 -2.88 -19.32 8.74
N TYR A 90 -3.99 -18.99 8.07
CA TYR A 90 -5.29 -18.84 8.73
C TYR A 90 -6.18 -20.04 8.40
N ASP A 91 -6.95 -20.51 9.39
CA ASP A 91 -7.91 -21.61 9.21
C ASP A 91 -9.10 -21.18 8.36
N ASP A 92 -9.53 -19.92 8.53
CA ASP A 92 -10.62 -19.32 7.76
C ASP A 92 -10.36 -17.82 7.53
N VAL A 93 -10.69 -17.35 6.34
CA VAL A 93 -10.63 -15.93 5.97
C VAL A 93 -11.95 -15.51 5.40
N ARG A 94 -12.57 -14.52 6.02
CA ARG A 94 -13.85 -13.93 5.59
C ARG A 94 -13.70 -12.45 5.36
N ALA A 95 -14.43 -11.94 4.38
CA ALA A 95 -14.49 -10.51 4.12
C ALA A 95 -15.92 -10.09 3.82
N GLU A 96 -16.34 -8.97 4.39
CA GLU A 96 -17.69 -8.46 4.25
C GLU A 96 -17.72 -6.94 4.16
N TYR A 97 -18.72 -6.44 3.48
CA TYR A 97 -19.04 -5.01 3.49
C TYR A 97 -20.02 -4.71 4.62
N VAL A 98 -19.66 -3.71 5.43
CA VAL A 98 -20.47 -3.22 6.52
C VAL A 98 -20.64 -1.70 6.44
N ARG A 99 -21.72 -1.17 7.02
CA ARG A 99 -21.83 0.26 7.26
C ARG A 99 -21.17 0.56 8.59
N PHE A 100 -20.15 1.40 8.56
CA PHE A 100 -19.57 1.93 9.78
C PHE A 100 -20.28 3.22 10.18
N ASP A 101 -20.56 3.38 11.47
CA ASP A 101 -21.14 4.61 12.02
C ASP A 101 -20.11 5.74 12.14
N TYR A 102 -18.83 5.46 11.80
CA TYR A 102 -17.70 6.36 11.95
C TYR A 102 -16.84 6.38 10.67
N THR A 103 -15.85 7.28 10.68
CA THR A 103 -14.87 7.47 9.59
C THR A 103 -13.94 6.28 9.33
N SER A 104 -14.07 5.19 10.06
CA SER A 104 -13.30 3.96 9.81
C SER A 104 -13.71 3.35 8.49
N GLN A 105 -12.76 3.18 7.59
CA GLN A 105 -13.02 2.59 6.27
C GLN A 105 -12.86 1.07 6.27
N VAL A 106 -12.05 0.53 7.20
CA VAL A 106 -11.73 -0.89 7.26
C VAL A 106 -11.47 -1.34 8.70
N GLN A 107 -11.80 -2.59 9.01
CA GLN A 107 -11.45 -3.27 10.26
C GLN A 107 -11.03 -4.70 9.96
N GLY A 108 -9.94 -5.15 10.59
CA GLY A 108 -9.52 -6.55 10.61
C GLY A 108 -9.56 -7.09 12.04
N ASN A 109 -10.13 -8.26 12.22
CA ASN A 109 -10.13 -8.98 13.48
C ASN A 109 -9.61 -10.40 13.26
N VAL A 110 -8.70 -10.84 14.12
CA VAL A 110 -8.18 -12.22 14.14
C VAL A 110 -8.59 -12.84 15.45
N SER A 111 -9.28 -13.96 15.39
CA SER A 111 -9.69 -14.74 16.54
C SER A 111 -9.61 -16.23 16.20
N GLU A 112 -8.90 -17.00 17.00
CA GLU A 112 -8.83 -18.48 16.91
C GLU A 112 -8.55 -18.98 15.47
N GLY A 113 -7.55 -18.39 14.79
CA GLY A 113 -7.19 -18.76 13.41
C GLY A 113 -8.11 -18.21 12.33
N THR A 114 -9.21 -17.57 12.70
CA THR A 114 -10.13 -16.92 11.73
C THR A 114 -9.81 -15.45 11.58
N VAL A 115 -9.73 -14.99 10.34
CA VAL A 115 -9.59 -13.56 9.98
C VAL A 115 -10.92 -13.06 9.42
N LEU A 116 -11.49 -12.05 10.06
CA LEU A 116 -12.65 -11.33 9.55
C LEU A 116 -12.24 -9.92 9.13
N LEU A 117 -12.37 -9.63 7.84
CA LEU A 117 -12.07 -8.33 7.24
C LEU A 117 -13.38 -7.60 6.94
N ARG A 118 -13.52 -6.39 7.45
CA ARG A 118 -14.70 -5.56 7.24
C ARG A 118 -14.32 -4.30 6.50
N LEU A 119 -14.97 -4.06 5.37
CA LEU A 119 -14.79 -2.88 4.53
C LEU A 119 -16.04 -2.02 4.55
N ASN A 120 -15.88 -0.70 4.41
CA ASN A 120 -17.02 0.18 4.26
C ASN A 120 -17.83 -0.19 3.01
N ALA A 121 -19.15 -0.22 3.15
CA ALA A 121 -20.08 -0.58 2.07
C ALA A 121 -19.95 0.32 0.83
N GLU A 122 -19.46 1.54 0.98
CA GLU A 122 -19.19 2.45 -0.14
C GLU A 122 -18.09 1.93 -1.07
N MET A 123 -17.16 1.13 -0.56
CA MET A 123 -16.08 0.53 -1.37
C MET A 123 -16.58 -0.51 -2.38
N LYS A 124 -17.85 -0.92 -2.33
CA LYS A 124 -18.46 -1.74 -3.38
C LYS A 124 -18.41 -1.09 -4.76
N GLN A 125 -18.38 0.24 -4.79
CA GLN A 125 -18.35 1.03 -6.00
C GLN A 125 -16.92 1.20 -6.56
N ASP A 126 -15.89 0.87 -5.77
CA ASP A 126 -14.49 0.92 -6.17
C ASP A 126 -13.82 -0.43 -5.90
N PRO A 127 -13.94 -1.39 -6.84
CA PRO A 127 -13.35 -2.72 -6.69
C PRO A 127 -11.83 -2.72 -6.47
N TRP A 128 -11.13 -1.77 -7.04
CA TRP A 128 -9.67 -1.65 -6.89
C TRP A 128 -9.26 -1.19 -5.49
N MET A 129 -10.01 -0.23 -4.96
CA MET A 129 -9.86 0.20 -3.58
C MET A 129 -10.11 -0.96 -2.61
N ALA A 130 -11.19 -1.71 -2.82
CA ALA A 130 -11.52 -2.86 -1.99
C ALA A 130 -10.41 -3.93 -2.03
N LYS A 131 -9.91 -4.28 -3.22
CA LYS A 131 -8.80 -5.23 -3.39
C LYS A 131 -7.53 -4.76 -2.68
N ALA A 132 -7.14 -3.50 -2.85
CA ALA A 132 -5.97 -2.94 -2.18
C ALA A 132 -6.10 -2.99 -0.66
N GLN A 133 -7.26 -2.65 -0.11
CA GLN A 133 -7.50 -2.72 1.33
C GLN A 133 -7.40 -4.15 1.86
N ILE A 134 -7.93 -5.16 1.16
CA ILE A 134 -7.77 -6.57 1.53
C ILE A 134 -6.28 -6.96 1.58
N CYS A 135 -5.51 -6.63 0.55
CA CYS A 135 -4.08 -6.92 0.50
C CYS A 135 -3.34 -6.31 1.70
N ARG A 136 -3.57 -5.02 1.97
CA ARG A 136 -2.97 -4.29 3.10
C ARG A 136 -3.34 -4.89 4.45
N MET A 137 -4.62 -5.20 4.64
CA MET A 137 -5.11 -5.77 5.90
C MET A 137 -4.49 -7.13 6.17
N LEU A 138 -4.46 -8.02 5.18
CA LEU A 138 -3.85 -9.34 5.31
C LEU A 138 -2.34 -9.25 5.53
N ALA A 139 -1.64 -8.40 4.77
CA ALA A 139 -0.23 -8.14 4.99
C ALA A 139 0.04 -7.58 6.39
N GLY A 140 -0.79 -6.63 6.85
CA GLY A 140 -0.67 -6.05 8.19
C GLY A 140 -0.99 -7.04 9.32
N GLN A 141 -1.83 -8.04 9.08
CA GLN A 141 -2.08 -9.12 10.06
C GLN A 141 -0.95 -10.16 10.07
N ALA A 142 -0.25 -10.36 8.96
CA ALA A 142 0.84 -11.30 8.85
C ALA A 142 2.10 -10.86 9.62
N ILE A 143 2.21 -9.59 10.02
CA ILE A 143 3.34 -9.06 10.79
C ILE A 143 2.99 -8.88 12.26
N ASN A 144 3.94 -9.20 13.13
CA ASN A 144 3.84 -8.88 14.53
C ASN A 144 4.22 -7.41 14.77
N ARG A 145 3.24 -6.51 14.70
CA ARG A 145 3.45 -5.05 14.87
C ARG A 145 4.05 -4.65 16.21
N ASN A 146 3.92 -5.49 17.23
CA ASN A 146 4.54 -5.24 18.53
C ASN A 146 6.07 -5.42 18.48
N MET A 147 6.56 -6.22 17.54
CA MET A 147 8.00 -6.41 17.31
C MET A 147 8.51 -5.42 16.28
N VAL A 148 7.82 -5.34 15.12
CA VAL A 148 8.22 -4.45 14.02
C VAL A 148 7.76 -3.02 14.32
N GLY A 149 8.71 -2.13 14.53
CA GLY A 149 8.44 -0.69 14.72
C GLY A 149 7.83 -0.33 16.06
N GLN A 150 8.19 -1.02 17.14
CA GLN A 150 7.80 -0.63 18.49
C GLN A 150 8.10 0.84 18.77
N GLY A 151 7.11 1.58 19.28
CA GLY A 151 7.25 3.03 19.56
C GLY A 151 7.08 3.94 18.34
N LYS A 152 6.91 3.41 17.14
CA LYS A 152 6.64 4.21 15.94
C LYS A 152 5.19 4.72 15.90
N PRO A 153 4.92 5.87 15.27
CA PRO A 153 3.58 6.44 15.17
C PRO A 153 2.65 5.58 14.27
N LYS A 154 1.33 5.73 14.44
CA LYS A 154 0.32 5.00 13.65
C LYS A 154 0.48 5.19 12.13
N ALA A 155 0.93 6.36 11.69
CA ALA A 155 1.18 6.63 10.27
C ALA A 155 2.28 5.72 9.72
N TRP A 156 3.36 5.52 10.48
CA TRP A 156 4.45 4.61 10.12
C TRP A 156 3.95 3.17 9.96
N HIS A 157 3.12 2.67 10.89
CA HIS A 157 2.55 1.33 10.79
C HIS A 157 1.65 1.15 9.58
N ARG A 158 0.88 2.18 9.20
CA ARG A 158 0.05 2.12 7.98
C ARG A 158 0.90 2.04 6.72
N ASN A 159 2.03 2.75 6.69
CA ASN A 159 2.98 2.67 5.58
C ASN A 159 3.68 1.29 5.56
N LEU A 160 4.00 0.74 6.73
CA LEU A 160 4.57 -0.60 6.86
C LEU A 160 3.64 -1.66 6.28
N ASP A 161 2.32 -1.55 6.48
CA ASP A 161 1.34 -2.47 5.87
C ASP A 161 1.41 -2.44 4.34
N ASP A 162 1.59 -1.25 3.75
CA ASP A 162 1.75 -1.10 2.30
C ASP A 162 3.07 -1.70 1.82
N VAL A 163 4.17 -1.39 2.49
CA VAL A 163 5.51 -1.94 2.16
C VAL A 163 5.49 -3.46 2.27
N ASN A 164 4.92 -4.02 3.34
CA ASN A 164 4.80 -5.46 3.51
C ASN A 164 3.92 -6.10 2.42
N ALA A 165 2.80 -5.48 2.07
CA ALA A 165 1.96 -5.98 0.99
C ALA A 165 2.72 -6.03 -0.36
N ILE A 166 3.59 -5.04 -0.63
CA ILE A 166 4.47 -5.04 -1.81
C ILE A 166 5.46 -6.21 -1.74
N CYS A 167 6.12 -6.40 -0.60
CA CYS A 167 7.06 -7.51 -0.40
C CYS A 167 6.39 -8.86 -0.60
N LEU A 168 5.15 -9.02 -0.17
CA LEU A 168 4.36 -10.24 -0.30
C LEU A 168 3.68 -10.42 -1.69
N GLY A 169 4.04 -9.62 -2.68
CA GLY A 169 3.58 -9.77 -4.06
C GLY A 169 2.27 -9.05 -4.41
N CYS A 170 1.71 -8.23 -3.52
CA CYS A 170 0.48 -7.46 -3.78
C CYS A 170 0.72 -6.11 -4.48
N GLY A 171 1.97 -5.77 -4.82
CA GLY A 171 2.34 -4.44 -5.28
C GLY A 171 1.59 -3.98 -6.53
N ARG A 172 1.30 -4.89 -7.46
CA ARG A 172 0.49 -4.60 -8.66
C ARG A 172 -0.91 -4.14 -8.29
N ILE A 173 -1.57 -4.84 -7.36
CA ILE A 173 -2.93 -4.50 -6.92
C ILE A 173 -2.96 -3.13 -6.23
N LEU A 174 -1.93 -2.83 -5.42
CA LEU A 174 -1.80 -1.51 -4.80
C LEU A 174 -1.63 -0.41 -5.86
N MET A 175 -0.81 -0.63 -6.87
CA MET A 175 -0.64 0.31 -7.99
C MET A 175 -1.94 0.48 -8.76
N ASP A 176 -2.68 -0.59 -9.03
CA ASP A 176 -3.95 -0.55 -9.78
C ASP A 176 -5.07 0.14 -9.01
N SER A 177 -4.95 0.30 -7.69
CA SER A 177 -5.88 1.10 -6.88
C SER A 177 -5.73 2.62 -7.06
N ILE A 178 -4.68 3.07 -7.72
CA ILE A 178 -4.44 4.48 -8.00
C ILE A 178 -5.25 4.87 -9.22
N ARG A 179 -6.23 5.75 -9.04
CA ARG A 179 -7.18 6.17 -10.08
C ARG A 179 -7.29 7.68 -10.14
N VAL A 180 -7.44 8.16 -11.35
CA VAL A 180 -7.83 9.54 -11.66
C VAL A 180 -9.07 9.47 -12.53
N GLU A 181 -10.14 10.09 -12.06
CA GLU A 181 -11.36 10.25 -12.83
C GLU A 181 -11.55 11.72 -13.19
N ARG A 182 -11.95 11.97 -14.43
CA ARG A 182 -12.34 13.29 -14.91
C ARG A 182 -13.79 13.22 -15.38
N LYS A 183 -14.63 14.07 -14.82
CA LYS A 183 -16.06 14.15 -15.16
C LYS A 183 -16.39 15.56 -15.58
N SER A 184 -17.12 15.70 -16.68
CA SER A 184 -17.75 16.98 -17.04
C SER A 184 -19.00 17.16 -16.19
N VAL A 185 -19.09 18.30 -15.49
CA VAL A 185 -20.25 18.68 -14.70
C VAL A 185 -20.67 20.07 -15.20
N GLY A 186 -21.63 20.12 -16.14
CA GLY A 186 -21.93 21.33 -16.90
C GLY A 186 -20.75 21.71 -17.79
N ASP A 187 -20.29 22.95 -17.70
CA ASP A 187 -19.14 23.47 -18.46
C ASP A 187 -17.81 23.27 -17.76
N GLU A 188 -17.81 22.66 -16.56
CA GLU A 188 -16.61 22.44 -15.77
C GLU A 188 -16.10 21.00 -15.89
N ILE A 189 -14.78 20.82 -15.78
CA ILE A 189 -14.13 19.50 -15.68
C ILE A 189 -13.69 19.31 -14.24
N GLN A 190 -14.32 18.37 -13.56
CA GLN A 190 -13.92 17.97 -12.21
C GLN A 190 -12.97 16.78 -12.27
N SER A 191 -11.84 16.88 -11.58
CA SER A 191 -10.85 15.81 -11.43
C SER A 191 -10.89 15.25 -10.02
N SER A 192 -10.95 13.93 -9.89
CA SER A 192 -10.87 13.24 -8.60
C SER A 192 -9.72 12.25 -8.60
N PHE A 193 -9.09 12.09 -7.43
CA PHE A 193 -7.99 11.17 -7.21
C PHE A 193 -8.34 10.21 -6.08
N SER A 194 -8.19 8.92 -6.32
CA SER A 194 -8.38 7.88 -5.32
C SER A 194 -7.17 6.95 -5.26
N LYS A 195 -6.90 6.44 -4.06
CA LYS A 195 -5.87 5.41 -3.82
C LYS A 195 -6.23 4.55 -2.63
N GLY A 196 -5.99 3.25 -2.73
CA GLY A 196 -6.21 2.27 -1.67
C GLY A 196 -5.05 2.13 -0.67
N THR A 197 -4.13 3.10 -0.61
CA THR A 197 -2.84 3.00 0.10
C THR A 197 -2.57 4.22 0.97
N SER A 198 -1.66 4.09 1.93
CA SER A 198 -1.10 5.20 2.70
C SER A 198 0.07 5.86 1.98
N LEU A 199 0.86 5.06 1.26
CA LEU A 199 1.96 5.54 0.42
C LEU A 199 1.43 6.37 -0.75
N THR A 200 2.22 7.34 -1.21
CA THR A 200 1.97 8.06 -2.46
C THR A 200 2.22 7.15 -3.67
N PRO A 201 1.70 7.49 -4.88
CA PRO A 201 1.97 6.70 -6.07
C PRO A 201 3.44 6.47 -6.36
N VAL A 202 4.27 7.51 -6.21
CA VAL A 202 5.72 7.39 -6.44
C VAL A 202 6.41 6.54 -5.37
N GLU A 203 5.96 6.59 -4.12
CA GLU A 203 6.52 5.75 -3.05
C GLU A 203 6.19 4.27 -3.26
N ILE A 204 4.98 3.93 -3.74
CA ILE A 204 4.64 2.56 -4.13
C ILE A 204 5.53 2.09 -5.26
N ALA A 205 5.68 2.91 -6.30
CA ALA A 205 6.52 2.60 -7.45
C ALA A 205 7.99 2.41 -7.06
N TRP A 206 8.52 3.31 -6.24
CA TRP A 206 9.87 3.23 -5.72
C TRP A 206 10.10 1.93 -4.91
N THR A 207 9.16 1.62 -4.01
CA THR A 207 9.22 0.39 -3.19
C THR A 207 9.17 -0.87 -4.06
N LEU A 208 8.31 -0.91 -5.08
CA LEU A 208 8.24 -2.01 -6.06
C LEU A 208 9.58 -2.24 -6.75
N HIS A 209 10.18 -1.17 -7.27
CA HIS A 209 11.48 -1.25 -7.93
C HIS A 209 12.61 -1.60 -6.95
N ALA A 210 12.57 -1.10 -5.72
CA ALA A 210 13.55 -1.42 -4.69
C ALA A 210 13.51 -2.91 -4.33
N VAL A 211 12.33 -3.46 -4.06
CA VAL A 211 12.14 -4.89 -3.78
C VAL A 211 12.57 -5.75 -4.97
N GLY A 212 12.21 -5.36 -6.20
CA GLY A 212 12.67 -6.04 -7.42
C GLY A 212 14.20 -6.04 -7.53
N ALA A 213 14.85 -4.89 -7.35
CA ALA A 213 16.31 -4.77 -7.40
C ALA A 213 17.02 -5.61 -6.32
N LEU A 214 16.45 -5.72 -5.11
CA LEU A 214 16.97 -6.56 -4.03
C LEU A 214 16.87 -8.05 -4.36
N ARG A 215 15.82 -8.46 -5.08
CA ARG A 215 15.58 -9.86 -5.52
C ARG A 215 16.26 -10.22 -6.83
N GLY A 216 16.88 -9.25 -7.50
CA GLY A 216 17.41 -9.42 -8.86
C GLY A 216 16.30 -9.64 -9.90
N GLU A 217 15.13 -9.04 -9.67
CA GLU A 217 13.96 -9.09 -10.54
C GLU A 217 13.69 -7.70 -11.12
N ASP A 218 13.26 -7.66 -12.38
CA ASP A 218 12.64 -6.44 -12.92
C ASP A 218 11.14 -6.54 -12.65
N PRO A 219 10.57 -5.64 -11.82
CA PRO A 219 9.14 -5.68 -11.62
C PRO A 219 8.44 -5.32 -12.93
N GLU A 220 7.91 -6.32 -13.63
CA GLU A 220 7.09 -6.16 -14.83
C GLU A 220 5.76 -5.47 -14.48
N VAL A 221 5.83 -4.20 -14.09
CA VAL A 221 4.67 -3.39 -13.81
C VAL A 221 4.44 -2.43 -14.97
N ALA A 222 4.00 -2.97 -16.09
CA ALA A 222 3.52 -2.13 -17.18
C ALA A 222 2.09 -1.65 -16.87
N SER A 223 1.82 -0.37 -17.05
CA SER A 223 0.48 0.17 -16.94
C SER A 223 0.12 1.06 -18.13
N THR A 224 -1.11 0.93 -18.62
CA THR A 224 -1.70 1.81 -19.62
C THR A 224 -2.32 3.06 -18.99
N VAL A 225 -2.52 3.06 -17.67
CA VAL A 225 -3.08 4.19 -16.92
C VAL A 225 -2.01 5.26 -16.70
N THR A 226 -2.24 6.46 -17.19
CA THR A 226 -1.24 7.55 -17.21
C THR A 226 -0.65 7.84 -15.82
N VAL A 227 -1.47 7.97 -14.77
CA VAL A 227 -1.00 8.26 -13.41
C VAL A 227 -0.06 7.16 -12.90
N GLN A 228 -0.39 5.92 -13.15
CA GLN A 228 0.43 4.77 -12.74
C GLN A 228 1.74 4.72 -13.51
N ARG A 229 1.69 4.94 -14.83
CA ARG A 229 2.89 4.97 -15.70
C ARG A 229 3.87 6.06 -15.28
N VAL A 230 3.38 7.27 -15.03
CA VAL A 230 4.23 8.38 -14.56
C VAL A 230 4.82 8.08 -13.19
N ALA A 231 4.03 7.53 -12.26
CA ALA A 231 4.51 7.14 -10.94
C ALA A 231 5.60 6.05 -11.03
N LEU A 232 5.40 5.02 -11.86
CA LEU A 232 6.38 3.95 -12.07
C LEU A 232 7.71 4.49 -12.61
N GLU A 233 7.66 5.36 -13.61
CA GLU A 233 8.86 5.97 -14.17
C GLU A 233 9.59 6.85 -13.15
N ARG A 234 8.87 7.70 -12.42
CA ARG A 234 9.47 8.54 -11.36
C ARG A 234 10.09 7.69 -10.25
N GLY A 235 9.39 6.63 -9.80
CA GLY A 235 9.91 5.72 -8.79
C GLY A 235 11.19 5.01 -9.27
N ARG A 236 11.22 4.56 -10.52
CA ARG A 236 12.39 3.95 -11.15
C ARG A 236 13.58 4.90 -11.22
N VAL A 237 13.36 6.13 -11.68
CA VAL A 237 14.42 7.16 -11.78
C VAL A 237 14.96 7.52 -10.39
N ALA A 238 14.07 7.73 -9.42
CA ALA A 238 14.48 8.04 -8.05
C ALA A 238 15.27 6.88 -7.39
N LEU A 239 14.90 5.63 -7.67
CA LEU A 239 15.66 4.49 -7.16
C LEU A 239 17.02 4.37 -7.85
N ALA A 240 17.13 4.62 -9.16
CA ALA A 240 18.40 4.50 -9.87
C ALA A 240 19.52 5.34 -9.24
N ALA A 241 19.19 6.48 -8.64
CA ALA A 241 20.11 7.32 -7.90
C ALA A 241 20.51 6.73 -6.51
N ASN A 242 19.79 5.73 -6.00
CA ASN A 242 19.94 5.23 -4.63
C ASN A 242 20.07 3.69 -4.54
N VAL A 243 20.07 2.97 -5.65
CA VAL A 243 19.99 1.50 -5.66
C VAL A 243 21.16 0.84 -4.93
N ASP A 244 22.36 1.36 -5.08
CA ASP A 244 23.55 0.80 -4.43
C ASP A 244 23.50 1.03 -2.91
N ARG A 245 22.98 2.17 -2.47
CA ARG A 245 22.72 2.45 -1.07
C ARG A 245 21.69 1.49 -0.48
N VAL A 246 20.56 1.27 -1.16
CA VAL A 246 19.55 0.31 -0.71
C VAL A 246 20.14 -1.09 -0.57
N ARG A 247 20.91 -1.53 -1.55
CA ARG A 247 21.62 -2.83 -1.51
C ARG A 247 22.63 -2.91 -0.37
N ALA A 248 23.41 -1.85 -0.15
CA ALA A 248 24.41 -1.81 0.93
C ALA A 248 23.75 -1.90 2.31
N VAL A 249 22.67 -1.15 2.54
CA VAL A 249 21.91 -1.21 3.78
C VAL A 249 21.34 -2.60 4.00
N MET A 250 20.66 -3.17 3.02
CA MET A 250 20.06 -4.52 3.14
C MET A 250 21.10 -5.60 3.35
N LYS A 251 22.27 -5.50 2.70
CA LYS A 251 23.40 -6.43 2.92
C LYS A 251 23.92 -6.33 4.36
N ALA A 252 24.13 -5.12 4.88
CA ALA A 252 24.57 -4.92 6.25
C ALA A 252 23.56 -5.49 7.27
N PHE A 253 22.28 -5.34 7.03
CA PHE A 253 21.22 -5.97 7.84
C PHE A 253 21.30 -7.48 7.78
N GLN A 254 21.43 -8.07 6.59
CA GLN A 254 21.55 -9.53 6.45
C GLN A 254 22.77 -10.08 7.21
N GLU A 255 23.93 -9.43 7.07
CA GLU A 255 25.15 -9.81 7.77
C GLU A 255 25.00 -9.71 9.30
N ALA A 256 24.31 -8.68 9.80
CA ALA A 256 24.03 -8.53 11.22
C ALA A 256 23.08 -9.65 11.74
N ILE A 257 22.00 -9.93 11.00
CA ILE A 257 21.09 -11.03 11.30
C ILE A 257 21.83 -12.38 11.36
N ASP A 258 22.66 -12.66 10.34
CA ASP A 258 23.40 -13.93 10.24
C ASP A 258 24.47 -14.08 11.34
N SER A 259 24.98 -12.96 11.85
CA SER A 259 25.95 -12.92 12.96
C SER A 259 25.30 -12.89 14.35
N GLY A 260 23.96 -12.86 14.45
CA GLY A 260 23.22 -12.77 15.71
C GLY A 260 23.41 -11.42 16.44
N LYS A 261 23.82 -10.37 15.72
CA LYS A 261 23.95 -9.00 16.24
C LYS A 261 22.69 -8.20 15.97
N ASP A 262 22.36 -7.30 16.91
CA ASP A 262 21.31 -6.29 16.63
C ASP A 262 21.73 -5.44 15.43
N ALA A 263 20.90 -5.46 14.39
CA ALA A 263 21.15 -4.70 13.19
C ALA A 263 20.73 -3.25 13.40
N ALA A 264 21.68 -2.36 13.56
CA ALA A 264 21.43 -0.92 13.46
C ALA A 264 21.68 -0.47 12.02
N ILE A 265 20.84 0.45 11.51
CA ILE A 265 21.12 1.11 10.22
C ILE A 265 22.50 1.77 10.35
N PRO A 266 23.49 1.41 9.50
CA PRO A 266 24.81 2.02 9.58
C PRO A 266 24.71 3.53 9.44
N ALA A 267 25.26 4.27 10.43
CA ALA A 267 25.26 5.73 10.41
C ALA A 267 26.09 6.30 9.24
N ASP A 268 26.96 5.48 8.67
CA ASP A 268 27.97 5.89 7.68
C ASP A 268 27.58 5.54 6.23
N VAL A 269 26.31 5.21 5.95
CA VAL A 269 25.87 5.03 4.57
C VAL A 269 25.77 6.40 3.91
N PRO A 270 26.61 6.73 2.89
CA PRO A 270 26.60 8.06 2.28
C PRO A 270 25.23 8.45 1.77
N ALA A 271 24.88 9.72 1.97
CA ALA A 271 23.63 10.30 1.51
C ALA A 271 23.55 10.37 -0.03
#